data_cad8418f3a5bf492bff4063a971e2b38
#
_entry.id   cad8418f3a5bf492bff4063a971e2b38
#
_cell.length_a   1.000
_cell.length_b   1.000
_cell.length_c   1.000
_cell.angle_alpha   90.00
_cell.angle_beta   90.00
_cell.angle_gamma   90.00
#
_symmetry.space_group_name_H-M   'P 1'
#
loop_
_entity.id
_entity.type
_entity.pdbx_description
1 polymer ?
#
loop_
_entity_poly.entity_id
_entity_poly.type
_entity_poly.pdbx_seq_one_letter_code
_entity_poly.pdbx_strand_id
1 'polypeptide(L)'
;DIEPRAASKIYNSIQLSSIYVPEADSITSEFILDPSVQDWINNDTLISEIELTLNNVPVAFGDKYNLSTQQMLDMIQDERDLIRSEMDDADDDEDNEFLLSEYETLCKKKVDHEKFVSKSIPLAKFSSKIEEKFTNLSQIKKLHSSVALLGFKRIGTEHIDDKLSFNAARKNVNFLPGYEIIGEGIFIDFGYEKVFDWLSKNSKFAIKEEQLKKNGSKNPFLSFNESNFSYGYVMMHTFSHMLMNQLSIECGYSITEIKERIYFCEANKMAGVLIYTASSDSAGSLGGLVRMIKPNYFESLVENAIMNARHCSHDPICKESQGQGYSALCLAACHACAMIPELACCSYPSTSFLDRNALIGDE
;
A
#
# COMPACT_ATOMS: atom_id res chain seq x y z
N ASP A 1 -15.01 -20.73 23.76
CA ASP A 1 -13.65 -21.25 23.54
C ASP A 1 -12.77 -20.07 23.13
N ILE A 2 -11.58 -19.99 23.71
CA ILE A 2 -10.57 -19.01 23.29
C ILE A 2 -9.78 -19.69 22.18
N GLU A 3 -9.87 -19.14 20.95
CA GLU A 3 -9.14 -19.66 19.80
C GLU A 3 -7.96 -18.73 19.49
N PRO A 4 -6.79 -19.25 19.07
CA PRO A 4 -5.71 -18.44 18.55
C PRO A 4 -6.17 -17.66 17.32
N ARG A 5 -5.70 -16.43 17.14
CA ARG A 5 -6.08 -15.56 16.01
C ARG A 5 -5.79 -16.17 14.64
N ALA A 6 -4.80 -17.05 14.55
CA ALA A 6 -4.46 -17.82 13.35
C ALA A 6 -5.22 -19.16 13.24
N ALA A 7 -6.26 -19.40 14.05
CA ALA A 7 -7.03 -20.63 13.97
C ALA A 7 -7.83 -20.67 12.64
N SER A 8 -7.88 -21.83 12.02
CA SER A 8 -8.62 -22.08 10.76
C SER A 8 -10.12 -21.76 10.82
N LYS A 9 -10.66 -21.58 12.03
CA LYS A 9 -12.07 -21.22 12.26
C LYS A 9 -12.33 -19.70 12.22
N ILE A 10 -11.29 -18.87 12.26
CA ILE A 10 -11.41 -17.42 12.30
C ILE A 10 -11.51 -16.88 10.88
N TYR A 11 -12.46 -15.99 10.67
CA TYR A 11 -12.60 -15.24 9.42
C TYR A 11 -11.75 -13.98 9.48
N ASN A 12 -10.96 -13.75 8.45
CA ASN A 12 -10.22 -12.51 8.27
C ASN A 12 -10.93 -11.67 7.20
N SER A 13 -11.05 -10.37 7.42
CA SER A 13 -11.60 -9.45 6.41
C SER A 13 -10.62 -9.31 5.25
N ILE A 14 -11.14 -9.27 4.04
CA ILE A 14 -10.40 -8.86 2.85
C ILE A 14 -10.76 -7.41 2.62
N GLN A 15 -9.78 -6.53 2.65
CA GLN A 15 -9.96 -5.09 2.54
C GLN A 15 -9.08 -4.55 1.41
N LEU A 16 -9.62 -3.64 0.64
CA LEU A 16 -8.88 -2.81 -0.29
C LEU A 16 -8.75 -1.41 0.32
N SER A 17 -7.57 -0.86 0.34
CA SER A 17 -7.35 0.51 0.80
C SER A 17 -6.71 1.34 -0.29
N SER A 18 -7.20 2.57 -0.45
CA SER A 18 -6.74 3.55 -1.42
C SER A 18 -6.41 4.85 -0.71
N ILE A 19 -5.37 5.52 -1.17
CA ILE A 19 -5.01 6.86 -0.75
C ILE A 19 -5.54 7.84 -1.78
N TYR A 20 -6.16 8.91 -1.32
CA TYR A 20 -6.61 9.96 -2.20
C TYR A 20 -5.43 10.62 -2.95
N VAL A 21 -5.49 10.59 -4.28
CA VAL A 21 -4.52 11.20 -5.19
C VAL A 21 -5.18 12.40 -5.89
N PRO A 22 -4.69 13.64 -5.70
CA PRO A 22 -5.34 14.85 -6.23
C PRO A 22 -5.53 14.88 -7.76
N GLU A 23 -4.73 14.14 -8.51
CA GLU A 23 -4.84 14.09 -9.98
C GLU A 23 -5.98 13.21 -10.46
N ALA A 24 -6.44 12.28 -9.63
CA ALA A 24 -7.65 11.50 -9.91
C ALA A 24 -8.94 12.33 -9.74
N ASP A 25 -8.89 13.50 -9.07
CA ASP A 25 -9.97 14.50 -9.01
C ASP A 25 -9.89 15.46 -10.23
N SER A 26 -9.65 14.94 -11.41
CA SER A 26 -9.86 15.73 -12.61
C SER A 26 -11.36 15.94 -12.81
N ILE A 27 -11.71 16.98 -13.51
CA ILE A 27 -13.08 17.23 -14.04
C ILE A 27 -13.65 15.95 -14.68
N THR A 28 -12.79 15.08 -15.15
CA THR A 28 -13.00 13.73 -15.67
C THR A 28 -13.70 12.81 -14.66
N SER A 29 -13.18 12.73 -13.43
CA SER A 29 -13.77 11.87 -12.38
C SER A 29 -15.13 12.37 -11.93
N GLU A 30 -15.34 13.69 -11.80
CA GLU A 30 -16.64 14.26 -11.44
C GLU A 30 -17.70 13.97 -12.49
N PHE A 31 -17.33 14.01 -13.78
CA PHE A 31 -18.23 13.69 -14.89
C PHE A 31 -18.62 12.20 -14.86
N ILE A 32 -17.65 11.30 -14.76
CA ILE A 32 -17.89 9.85 -14.73
C ILE A 32 -18.75 9.46 -13.51
N LEU A 33 -18.56 10.11 -12.36
CA LEU A 33 -19.34 9.84 -11.14
C LEU A 33 -20.76 10.45 -11.15
N ASP A 34 -21.11 11.23 -12.18
CA ASP A 34 -22.49 11.74 -12.29
C ASP A 34 -23.48 10.58 -12.42
N PRO A 35 -24.58 10.56 -11.63
CA PRO A 35 -25.55 9.47 -11.63
C PRO A 35 -26.12 9.13 -13.01
N SER A 36 -26.32 10.12 -13.88
CA SER A 36 -26.82 9.91 -15.24
C SER A 36 -25.78 9.25 -16.12
N VAL A 37 -24.50 9.63 -15.97
CA VAL A 37 -23.37 9.02 -16.70
C VAL A 37 -23.15 7.59 -16.24
N GLN A 38 -23.22 7.34 -14.95
CA GLN A 38 -23.16 5.98 -14.39
C GLN A 38 -24.32 5.10 -14.91
N ASP A 39 -25.51 5.66 -15.04
CA ASP A 39 -26.65 4.92 -15.62
C ASP A 39 -26.40 4.55 -17.09
N TRP A 40 -25.83 5.45 -17.89
CA TRP A 40 -25.44 5.16 -19.28
C TRP A 40 -24.35 4.08 -19.36
N ILE A 41 -23.36 4.15 -18.50
CA ILE A 41 -22.26 3.17 -18.46
C ILE A 41 -22.79 1.78 -18.06
N ASN A 42 -23.54 1.69 -16.98
CA ASN A 42 -24.04 0.43 -16.42
C ASN A 42 -25.09 -0.26 -17.29
N ASN A 43 -25.92 0.49 -18.03
CA ASN A 43 -26.95 -0.04 -18.89
C ASN A 43 -26.48 -0.24 -20.35
N ASP A 44 -25.19 -0.04 -20.63
CA ASP A 44 -24.58 -0.16 -21.97
C ASP A 44 -25.35 0.64 -23.04
N THR A 45 -25.84 1.83 -22.67
CA THR A 45 -26.62 2.73 -23.53
C THR A 45 -25.85 3.04 -24.81
N LEU A 46 -26.48 2.98 -25.97
CA LEU A 46 -25.82 3.21 -27.26
C LEU A 46 -25.16 4.60 -27.30
N ILE A 47 -23.91 4.65 -27.75
CA ILE A 47 -23.12 5.91 -27.85
C ILE A 47 -23.88 6.98 -28.65
N SER A 48 -24.58 6.58 -29.71
CA SER A 48 -25.43 7.49 -30.54
C SER A 48 -26.60 8.09 -29.73
N GLU A 49 -27.16 7.36 -28.78
CA GLU A 49 -28.23 7.87 -27.91
C GLU A 49 -27.69 8.84 -26.86
N ILE A 50 -26.51 8.54 -26.31
CA ILE A 50 -25.79 9.42 -25.41
C ILE A 50 -25.41 10.71 -26.12
N GLU A 51 -24.87 10.61 -27.33
CA GLU A 51 -24.50 11.76 -28.15
C GLU A 51 -25.71 12.66 -28.44
N LEU A 52 -26.84 12.07 -28.81
CA LEU A 52 -28.10 12.81 -29.00
C LEU A 52 -28.55 13.52 -27.72
N THR A 53 -28.41 12.86 -26.58
CA THR A 53 -28.77 13.44 -25.28
C THR A 53 -27.84 14.59 -24.90
N LEU A 54 -26.54 14.42 -25.06
CA LEU A 54 -25.54 15.45 -24.79
C LEU A 54 -25.68 16.68 -25.72
N ASN A 55 -26.01 16.45 -26.96
CA ASN A 55 -26.21 17.54 -27.95
C ASN A 55 -27.55 18.28 -27.75
N ASN A 56 -28.58 17.63 -27.24
CA ASN A 56 -29.88 18.23 -26.99
C ASN A 56 -30.01 18.95 -25.64
N VAL A 57 -29.11 18.66 -24.69
CA VAL A 57 -29.08 19.28 -23.37
C VAL A 57 -27.69 19.84 -23.07
N PRO A 58 -27.13 20.71 -23.92
CA PRO A 58 -25.73 21.16 -23.79
C PRO A 58 -25.46 21.93 -22.49
N VAL A 59 -26.46 22.60 -21.95
CA VAL A 59 -26.33 23.41 -20.73
C VAL A 59 -26.21 22.52 -19.46
N ALA A 60 -26.65 21.27 -19.50
CA ALA A 60 -26.67 20.41 -18.30
C ALA A 60 -25.29 19.75 -18.01
N PHE A 61 -24.56 19.37 -19.04
CA PHE A 61 -23.29 18.64 -18.89
C PHE A 61 -22.07 19.42 -19.39
N GLY A 62 -22.12 20.03 -20.59
CA GLY A 62 -20.99 20.72 -21.18
C GLY A 62 -20.52 21.91 -20.34
N ASP A 63 -21.46 22.75 -19.88
CA ASP A 63 -21.17 23.91 -19.03
C ASP A 63 -20.81 23.51 -17.60
N LYS A 64 -21.40 22.41 -17.08
CA LYS A 64 -21.15 21.92 -15.73
C LYS A 64 -19.72 21.39 -15.57
N TYR A 65 -19.23 20.64 -16.56
CA TYR A 65 -17.93 19.98 -16.49
C TYR A 65 -16.86 20.63 -17.38
N ASN A 66 -17.21 21.67 -18.14
CA ASN A 66 -16.32 22.33 -19.10
C ASN A 66 -15.65 21.34 -20.08
N LEU A 67 -16.41 20.34 -20.53
CA LEU A 67 -15.99 19.30 -21.47
C LEU A 67 -16.77 19.42 -22.78
N SER A 68 -16.12 19.13 -23.92
CA SER A 68 -16.81 18.97 -25.19
C SER A 68 -17.56 17.63 -25.24
N THR A 69 -18.62 17.57 -26.08
CA THR A 69 -19.38 16.32 -26.28
C THR A 69 -18.48 15.16 -26.68
N GLN A 70 -17.48 15.37 -27.52
CA GLN A 70 -16.54 14.33 -27.92
C GLN A 70 -15.71 13.84 -26.77
N GLN A 71 -15.18 14.73 -25.95
CA GLN A 71 -14.43 14.34 -24.72
C GLN A 71 -15.30 13.52 -23.77
N MET A 72 -16.55 13.90 -23.56
CA MET A 72 -17.48 13.15 -22.70
C MET A 72 -17.78 11.76 -23.25
N LEU A 73 -17.94 11.60 -24.56
CA LEU A 73 -18.16 10.30 -25.20
C LEU A 73 -16.92 9.41 -25.13
N ASP A 74 -15.75 9.97 -25.40
CA ASP A 74 -14.47 9.25 -25.30
C ASP A 74 -14.27 8.72 -23.86
N MET A 75 -14.52 9.54 -22.84
CA MET A 75 -14.44 9.14 -21.43
C MET A 75 -15.42 8.03 -21.04
N ILE A 76 -16.67 8.09 -21.54
CA ILE A 76 -17.66 7.03 -21.30
C ILE A 76 -17.21 5.72 -21.98
N GLN A 77 -16.65 5.81 -23.18
CA GLN A 77 -16.16 4.65 -23.89
C GLN A 77 -14.93 4.03 -23.19
N ASP A 78 -13.98 4.86 -22.79
CA ASP A 78 -12.78 4.42 -22.05
C ASP A 78 -13.18 3.71 -20.74
N GLU A 79 -14.14 4.27 -19.99
CA GLU A 79 -14.64 3.67 -18.75
C GLU A 79 -15.34 2.32 -19.00
N ARG A 80 -16.12 2.22 -20.09
CA ARG A 80 -16.76 0.94 -20.49
C ARG A 80 -15.74 -0.10 -20.90
N ASP A 81 -14.72 0.31 -21.63
CA ASP A 81 -13.68 -0.59 -22.09
C ASP A 81 -12.82 -1.06 -20.89
N LEU A 82 -12.61 -0.19 -19.91
CA LEU A 82 -12.01 -0.54 -18.64
C LEU A 82 -12.85 -1.61 -17.90
N ILE A 83 -14.15 -1.36 -17.68
CA ILE A 83 -15.06 -2.31 -17.02
C ILE A 83 -15.13 -3.65 -17.76
N ARG A 84 -15.05 -3.65 -19.09
CA ARG A 84 -15.04 -4.89 -19.90
C ARG A 84 -13.72 -5.64 -19.76
N SER A 85 -12.59 -4.95 -19.74
CA SER A 85 -11.27 -5.56 -19.50
C SER A 85 -11.19 -6.17 -18.11
N GLU A 86 -11.74 -5.52 -17.09
CA GLU A 86 -11.83 -6.04 -15.70
C GLU A 86 -12.67 -7.33 -15.60
N MET A 87 -13.60 -7.57 -16.51
CA MET A 87 -14.43 -8.79 -16.54
C MET A 87 -13.71 -9.98 -17.18
N ASP A 88 -12.74 -9.73 -18.04
CA ASP A 88 -12.04 -10.77 -18.81
C ASP A 88 -10.67 -11.15 -18.24
N ASP A 89 -9.97 -10.22 -17.57
CA ASP A 89 -8.65 -10.46 -16.99
C ASP A 89 -8.51 -9.73 -15.65
N ALA A 90 -8.48 -10.46 -14.55
CA ALA A 90 -7.97 -9.93 -13.29
C ALA A 90 -6.44 -9.89 -13.37
N ASP A 91 -5.89 -8.92 -14.08
CA ASP A 91 -4.46 -8.81 -14.31
C ASP A 91 -3.76 -7.94 -13.27
N ASP A 92 -2.58 -8.42 -12.82
CA ASP A 92 -1.64 -7.77 -11.90
C ASP A 92 -1.17 -6.34 -12.37
N ASP A 93 -1.49 -5.93 -13.58
CA ASP A 93 -1.05 -4.66 -14.17
C ASP A 93 -1.84 -3.45 -13.66
N GLU A 94 -3.12 -3.57 -13.34
CA GLU A 94 -3.95 -2.46 -12.84
C GLU A 94 -3.57 -2.05 -11.41
N ASP A 95 -3.30 -3.02 -10.54
CA ASP A 95 -2.79 -2.73 -9.19
C ASP A 95 -1.47 -1.95 -9.24
N ASN A 96 -0.64 -2.19 -10.24
CA ASN A 96 0.63 -1.50 -10.45
C ASN A 96 0.44 -0.05 -10.93
N GLU A 97 -0.52 0.24 -11.79
CA GLU A 97 -0.80 1.59 -12.29
C GLU A 97 -1.34 2.50 -11.18
N PHE A 98 -2.25 1.96 -10.37
CA PHE A 98 -2.79 2.64 -9.22
C PHE A 98 -1.70 2.99 -8.19
N LEU A 99 -0.84 2.02 -7.84
CA LEU A 99 0.29 2.23 -6.93
C LEU A 99 1.32 3.22 -7.51
N LEU A 100 1.50 3.27 -8.83
CA LEU A 100 2.37 4.22 -9.50
C LEU A 100 1.86 5.66 -9.33
N SER A 101 0.57 5.90 -9.54
CA SER A 101 -0.05 7.22 -9.36
C SER A 101 0.10 7.74 -7.92
N GLU A 102 -0.11 6.87 -6.93
CA GLU A 102 0.14 7.20 -5.52
C GLU A 102 1.62 7.55 -5.27
N TYR A 103 2.54 6.68 -5.74
CA TYR A 103 3.98 6.86 -5.56
C TYR A 103 4.48 8.17 -6.18
N GLU A 104 4.08 8.47 -7.42
CA GLU A 104 4.44 9.72 -8.10
C GLU A 104 3.96 10.94 -7.33
N THR A 105 2.73 10.90 -6.80
CA THR A 105 2.18 11.98 -5.98
C THR A 105 2.95 12.17 -4.68
N LEU A 106 3.37 11.07 -4.03
CA LEU A 106 4.19 11.10 -2.83
C LEU A 106 5.61 11.64 -3.07
N CYS A 107 6.14 11.46 -4.27
CA CYS A 107 7.46 11.95 -4.69
C CYS A 107 7.46 13.45 -5.04
N LYS A 108 6.32 14.10 -5.24
CA LYS A 108 6.23 15.54 -5.59
C LYS A 108 6.82 16.41 -4.49
N LYS A 109 7.47 17.52 -4.88
CA LYS A 109 8.07 18.47 -3.94
C LYS A 109 7.06 19.08 -2.96
N LYS A 110 5.86 19.34 -3.45
CA LYS A 110 4.75 19.90 -2.65
C LYS A 110 3.44 19.55 -3.35
N VAL A 111 2.49 19.06 -2.56
CA VAL A 111 1.08 18.95 -2.94
C VAL A 111 0.27 19.69 -1.86
N ASP A 112 -0.70 20.51 -2.27
CA ASP A 112 -1.53 21.31 -1.38
C ASP A 112 -2.97 21.26 -1.88
N HIS A 113 -3.67 20.24 -1.46
CA HIS A 113 -5.04 19.95 -1.85
C HIS A 113 -5.90 19.75 -0.61
N GLU A 114 -7.21 19.96 -0.72
CA GLU A 114 -8.14 19.83 0.42
C GLU A 114 -8.03 18.48 1.14
N LYS A 115 -7.88 17.38 0.40
CA LYS A 115 -7.80 16.02 0.94
C LYS A 115 -6.38 15.47 1.09
N PHE A 116 -5.37 16.13 0.49
CA PHE A 116 -3.98 15.65 0.55
C PHE A 116 -2.98 16.80 0.61
N VAL A 117 -2.19 16.85 1.68
CA VAL A 117 -1.17 17.89 1.87
C VAL A 117 0.17 17.25 2.17
N SER A 118 1.10 17.35 1.23
CA SER A 118 2.46 16.83 1.38
C SER A 118 3.53 17.87 1.08
N LYS A 119 4.72 17.64 1.62
CA LYS A 119 5.91 18.44 1.34
C LYS A 119 7.18 17.61 1.51
N SER A 120 7.98 17.55 0.47
CA SER A 120 9.32 16.96 0.52
C SER A 120 10.27 17.86 1.33
N ILE A 121 11.16 17.21 2.08
CA ILE A 121 12.22 17.86 2.85
C ILE A 121 13.52 17.71 2.05
N PRO A 122 14.23 18.81 1.72
CA PRO A 122 15.49 18.70 0.99
C PRO A 122 16.51 17.83 1.73
N LEU A 123 17.07 16.82 1.05
CA LEU A 123 18.03 15.89 1.63
C LEU A 123 19.27 16.58 2.17
N ALA A 124 19.72 17.70 1.55
CA ALA A 124 20.82 18.53 2.04
C ALA A 124 20.66 19.08 3.48
N LYS A 125 19.49 18.86 4.10
CA LYS A 125 19.26 19.18 5.54
C LYS A 125 19.61 18.02 6.46
N PHE A 126 19.89 16.86 5.93
CA PHE A 126 20.25 15.63 6.65
C PHE A 126 21.75 15.36 6.54
N SER A 127 22.25 14.40 7.29
CA SER A 127 23.62 13.92 7.15
C SER A 127 23.85 13.20 5.84
N SER A 128 25.11 13.10 5.43
CA SER A 128 25.50 12.34 4.24
C SER A 128 25.01 10.88 4.29
N LYS A 129 24.94 10.26 5.48
CA LYS A 129 24.44 8.90 5.67
C LYS A 129 22.97 8.75 5.22
N ILE A 130 22.15 9.76 5.41
CA ILE A 130 20.75 9.79 4.97
C ILE A 130 20.68 10.07 3.47
N GLU A 131 21.45 11.02 2.97
CA GLU A 131 21.52 11.34 1.53
C GLU A 131 21.96 10.15 0.68
N GLU A 132 22.89 9.33 1.19
CA GLU A 132 23.35 8.13 0.50
C GLU A 132 22.26 7.05 0.40
N LYS A 133 21.37 6.95 1.40
CA LYS A 133 20.37 5.87 1.51
C LYS A 133 19.04 6.19 0.85
N PHE A 134 18.64 7.44 0.86
CA PHE A 134 17.29 7.84 0.44
C PHE A 134 17.36 8.84 -0.73
N THR A 135 16.30 8.88 -1.54
CA THR A 135 16.16 9.81 -2.67
C THR A 135 15.12 10.88 -2.41
N ASN A 136 14.10 10.58 -1.60
CA ASN A 136 13.12 11.55 -1.17
C ASN A 136 12.60 11.24 0.24
N LEU A 137 12.36 12.29 1.01
CA LEU A 137 11.73 12.22 2.33
C LEU A 137 10.61 13.27 2.38
N SER A 138 9.35 12.82 2.52
CA SER A 138 8.20 13.71 2.49
C SER A 138 7.37 13.61 3.77
N GLN A 139 7.00 14.77 4.30
CA GLN A 139 5.99 14.89 5.36
C GLN A 139 4.61 14.99 4.71
N ILE A 140 3.67 14.18 5.19
CA ILE A 140 2.29 14.19 4.75
C ILE A 140 1.42 14.67 5.91
N LYS A 141 1.02 15.93 5.84
CA LYS A 141 0.29 16.60 6.93
C LYS A 141 -1.19 16.27 6.94
N LYS A 142 -1.71 15.89 5.79
CA LYS A 142 -3.09 15.47 5.62
C LYS A 142 -3.15 14.41 4.54
N LEU A 143 -3.79 13.32 4.87
CA LEU A 143 -3.98 12.18 3.99
C LEU A 143 -5.39 11.65 4.20
N HIS A 144 -6.17 11.59 3.14
CA HIS A 144 -7.42 10.84 3.12
C HIS A 144 -7.14 9.45 2.57
N SER A 145 -7.63 8.45 3.24
CA SER A 145 -7.60 7.06 2.80
C SER A 145 -8.98 6.47 2.89
N SER A 146 -9.40 5.77 1.85
CA SER A 146 -10.64 5.01 1.82
C SER A 146 -10.33 3.53 2.00
N VAL A 147 -11.10 2.84 2.82
CA VAL A 147 -10.97 1.40 3.02
C VAL A 147 -12.31 0.76 2.66
N ALA A 148 -12.30 -0.15 1.71
CA ALA A 148 -13.47 -0.92 1.29
C ALA A 148 -13.35 -2.38 1.78
N LEU A 149 -14.47 -2.94 2.23
CA LEU A 149 -14.56 -4.34 2.61
C LEU A 149 -14.99 -5.17 1.39
N LEU A 150 -14.09 -6.00 0.90
CA LEU A 150 -14.35 -6.91 -0.23
C LEU A 150 -15.04 -8.21 0.20
N GLY A 151 -14.70 -8.73 1.39
CA GLY A 151 -15.25 -9.98 1.89
C GLY A 151 -14.51 -10.51 3.12
N PHE A 152 -14.70 -11.80 3.36
CA PHE A 152 -14.04 -12.51 4.46
C PHE A 152 -13.47 -13.84 3.99
N LYS A 153 -12.31 -14.21 4.50
CA LYS A 153 -11.62 -15.45 4.17
C LYS A 153 -11.15 -16.16 5.45
N ARG A 154 -11.19 -17.49 5.46
CA ARG A 154 -10.57 -18.29 6.53
C ARG A 154 -9.11 -18.60 6.20
N ILE A 155 -8.26 -18.61 7.23
CA ILE A 155 -6.89 -19.08 7.10
C ILE A 155 -6.88 -20.61 7.19
N GLY A 156 -6.12 -21.31 6.33
CA GLY A 156 -5.86 -22.75 6.44
C GLY A 156 -6.81 -23.68 5.69
N THR A 157 -7.70 -23.14 4.86
CA THR A 157 -8.46 -23.99 3.91
C THR A 157 -7.73 -24.00 2.58
N GLU A 158 -7.14 -25.14 2.18
CA GLU A 158 -6.50 -25.34 0.87
C GLU A 158 -7.47 -25.19 -0.30
N HIS A 159 -8.73 -25.46 -0.06
CA HIS A 159 -9.80 -25.17 -0.99
C HIS A 159 -10.55 -23.92 -0.51
N ILE A 160 -10.44 -22.85 -1.30
CA ILE A 160 -11.41 -21.76 -1.25
C ILE A 160 -12.74 -22.38 -1.65
N ASP A 161 -13.49 -22.85 -0.66
CA ASP A 161 -14.89 -23.16 -0.91
C ASP A 161 -15.53 -21.77 -1.13
N ASP A 162 -15.90 -21.45 -2.38
CA ASP A 162 -16.59 -20.19 -2.74
C ASP A 162 -17.82 -19.92 -1.88
N LYS A 163 -18.33 -20.95 -1.20
CA LYS A 163 -19.40 -20.84 -0.20
C LYS A 163 -18.94 -20.22 1.12
N LEU A 164 -17.64 -20.18 1.42
CA LEU A 164 -17.07 -19.63 2.65
C LEU A 164 -16.53 -18.20 2.45
N SER A 165 -16.34 -17.74 1.22
CA SER A 165 -16.04 -16.36 0.93
C SER A 165 -17.35 -15.57 0.85
N PHE A 166 -17.59 -14.70 1.85
CA PHE A 166 -18.69 -13.76 1.79
C PHE A 166 -18.23 -12.59 0.91
N ASN A 167 -18.80 -12.49 -0.28
CA ASN A 167 -18.63 -11.30 -1.09
C ASN A 167 -19.58 -10.21 -0.54
N ALA A 168 -19.01 -9.12 -0.03
CA ALA A 168 -19.76 -7.99 0.49
C ALA A 168 -20.53 -7.26 -0.64
N ALA A 169 -20.06 -7.36 -1.88
CA ALA A 169 -20.78 -6.88 -3.06
C ALA A 169 -21.98 -7.80 -3.33
N ARG A 170 -23.18 -7.33 -3.01
CA ARG A 170 -24.39 -8.05 -3.41
C ARG A 170 -24.55 -7.96 -4.92
N LYS A 171 -24.96 -9.06 -5.56
CA LYS A 171 -25.46 -9.02 -6.95
C LYS A 171 -26.54 -7.93 -7.02
N ASN A 172 -26.38 -6.97 -7.91
CA ASN A 172 -27.24 -5.79 -8.15
C ASN A 172 -27.04 -4.59 -7.20
N VAL A 173 -25.92 -4.48 -6.50
CA VAL A 173 -25.58 -3.28 -5.71
C VAL A 173 -24.16 -2.86 -6.07
N ASN A 174 -24.02 -1.74 -6.76
CA ASN A 174 -22.74 -1.20 -7.23
C ASN A 174 -22.03 -0.41 -6.12
N PHE A 175 -21.99 -0.91 -4.89
CA PHE A 175 -21.21 -0.31 -3.81
C PHE A 175 -20.66 -1.37 -2.86
N LEU A 176 -19.48 -1.07 -2.30
CA LEU A 176 -18.85 -1.83 -1.22
C LEU A 176 -19.01 -1.09 0.10
N PRO A 177 -19.24 -1.81 1.23
CA PRO A 177 -19.14 -1.20 2.53
C PRO A 177 -17.71 -0.67 2.75
N GLY A 178 -17.60 0.58 3.17
CA GLY A 178 -16.30 1.20 3.38
C GLY A 178 -16.36 2.34 4.37
N TYR A 179 -15.19 2.88 4.70
CA TYR A 179 -15.04 4.05 5.56
C TYR A 179 -13.85 4.88 5.12
N GLU A 180 -13.91 6.17 5.40
CA GLU A 180 -12.79 7.09 5.18
C GLU A 180 -12.02 7.31 6.47
N ILE A 181 -10.70 7.46 6.33
CA ILE A 181 -9.79 7.84 7.40
C ILE A 181 -9.08 9.11 6.99
N ILE A 182 -8.98 10.06 7.91
CA ILE A 182 -8.14 11.24 7.76
C ILE A 182 -6.96 11.07 8.72
N GLY A 183 -5.76 11.11 8.17
CA GLY A 183 -4.54 10.90 8.92
C GLY A 183 -3.39 11.81 8.49
N GLU A 184 -2.24 11.50 9.02
CA GLU A 184 -0.94 12.07 8.66
C GLU A 184 0.05 10.94 8.37
N GLY A 185 1.17 11.25 7.73
CA GLY A 185 2.16 10.22 7.39
C GLY A 185 3.55 10.76 7.10
N ILE A 186 4.45 9.83 6.93
CA ILE A 186 5.80 10.04 6.43
C ILE A 186 6.04 9.13 5.23
N PHE A 187 6.58 9.68 4.17
CA PHE A 187 6.96 8.91 3.00
C PHE A 187 8.48 8.94 2.84
N ILE A 188 9.05 7.77 2.60
CA ILE A 188 10.48 7.51 2.52
C ILE A 188 10.74 6.79 1.20
N ASP A 189 11.44 7.44 0.30
CA ASP A 189 11.86 6.88 -0.97
C ASP A 189 13.34 6.49 -0.91
N PHE A 190 13.61 5.22 -1.16
CA PHE A 190 14.97 4.68 -1.23
C PHE A 190 15.61 4.93 -2.58
N GLY A 191 14.80 5.11 -3.63
CA GLY A 191 15.24 5.12 -5.02
C GLY A 191 15.62 3.73 -5.54
N TYR A 192 14.89 3.28 -6.55
CA TYR A 192 15.03 1.93 -7.09
C TYR A 192 16.48 1.56 -7.42
N GLU A 193 17.23 2.45 -8.09
CA GLU A 193 18.61 2.19 -8.49
C GLU A 193 19.54 1.97 -7.28
N LYS A 194 19.32 2.69 -6.16
CA LYS A 194 20.11 2.47 -4.93
C LYS A 194 19.82 1.11 -4.31
N VAL A 195 18.55 0.68 -4.33
CA VAL A 195 18.15 -0.65 -3.84
C VAL A 195 18.73 -1.74 -4.72
N PHE A 196 18.67 -1.56 -6.04
CA PHE A 196 19.25 -2.50 -7.00
C PHE A 196 20.78 -2.64 -6.84
N ASP A 197 21.48 -1.53 -6.69
CA ASP A 197 22.92 -1.52 -6.44
C ASP A 197 23.28 -2.22 -5.11
N TRP A 198 22.46 -2.04 -4.09
CA TRP A 198 22.63 -2.72 -2.81
C TRP A 198 22.41 -4.23 -2.94
N LEU A 199 21.38 -4.67 -3.66
CA LEU A 199 21.11 -6.08 -3.93
C LEU A 199 22.27 -6.74 -4.67
N SER A 200 22.85 -6.07 -5.66
CA SER A 200 23.92 -6.61 -6.49
C SER A 200 25.23 -6.86 -5.73
N LYS A 201 25.43 -6.19 -4.60
CA LYS A 201 26.67 -6.27 -3.80
C LYS A 201 26.78 -7.53 -2.92
N ASN A 202 25.67 -8.27 -2.73
CA ASN A 202 25.68 -9.45 -1.86
C ASN A 202 24.93 -10.62 -2.51
N SER A 203 25.69 -11.62 -2.97
CA SER A 203 25.13 -12.81 -3.60
C SER A 203 24.22 -13.66 -2.69
N LYS A 204 24.32 -13.52 -1.36
CA LYS A 204 23.44 -14.20 -0.43
C LYS A 204 21.99 -13.71 -0.54
N PHE A 205 21.77 -12.47 -0.98
CA PHE A 205 20.43 -11.94 -1.16
C PHE A 205 19.66 -12.67 -2.26
N ALA A 206 20.32 -13.01 -3.36
CA ALA A 206 19.71 -13.80 -4.43
C ALA A 206 19.27 -15.20 -3.96
N ILE A 207 20.07 -15.84 -3.09
CA ILE A 207 19.72 -17.15 -2.51
C ILE A 207 18.51 -17.04 -1.60
N LYS A 208 18.46 -16.02 -0.74
CA LYS A 208 17.34 -15.74 0.15
C LYS A 208 16.06 -15.41 -0.63
N GLU A 209 16.19 -14.63 -1.71
CA GLU A 209 15.08 -14.29 -2.61
C GLU A 209 14.48 -15.54 -3.25
N GLU A 210 15.32 -16.42 -3.84
CA GLU A 210 14.85 -17.65 -4.46
C GLU A 210 14.17 -18.58 -3.44
N GLN A 211 14.71 -18.66 -2.22
CA GLN A 211 14.09 -19.42 -1.13
C GLN A 211 12.69 -18.89 -0.78
N LEU A 212 12.54 -17.57 -0.67
CA LEU A 212 11.25 -16.95 -0.35
C LEU A 212 10.27 -17.07 -1.52
N LYS A 213 10.71 -16.93 -2.76
CA LYS A 213 9.90 -17.19 -3.97
C LYS A 213 9.33 -18.61 -3.95
N LYS A 214 10.19 -19.62 -3.73
CA LYS A 214 9.78 -21.03 -3.64
C LYS A 214 8.78 -21.30 -2.51
N ASN A 215 8.87 -20.57 -1.41
CA ASN A 215 7.94 -20.73 -0.30
C ASN A 215 6.65 -19.97 -0.55
N GLY A 216 6.72 -18.78 -1.18
CA GLY A 216 5.58 -17.95 -1.53
C GLY A 216 4.63 -18.60 -2.54
N SER A 217 5.18 -19.21 -3.59
CA SER A 217 4.39 -19.92 -4.61
C SER A 217 3.61 -21.12 -4.07
N LYS A 218 3.96 -21.62 -2.89
CA LYS A 218 3.21 -22.68 -2.19
C LYS A 218 2.12 -22.16 -1.26
N ASN A 219 2.04 -20.85 -1.07
CA ASN A 219 1.10 -20.26 -0.12
C ASN A 219 -0.23 -19.93 -0.84
N PRO A 220 -1.33 -20.64 -0.55
CA PRO A 220 -2.61 -20.43 -1.22
C PRO A 220 -3.31 -19.11 -0.83
N PHE A 221 -2.75 -18.35 0.13
CA PHE A 221 -3.37 -17.14 0.66
C PHE A 221 -2.75 -15.85 0.14
N LEU A 222 -1.59 -15.95 -0.49
CA LEU A 222 -0.92 -14.82 -1.10
C LEU A 222 -1.19 -14.86 -2.60
N SER A 223 -1.71 -13.79 -3.15
CA SER A 223 -1.58 -13.50 -4.58
C SER A 223 -0.10 -13.19 -4.81
N PHE A 224 0.73 -14.25 -4.91
CA PHE A 224 2.17 -14.12 -4.99
C PHE A 224 2.60 -14.14 -6.45
N ASN A 225 2.99 -12.99 -6.96
CA ASN A 225 3.60 -12.88 -8.27
C ASN A 225 5.12 -13.02 -8.15
N GLU A 226 5.66 -14.19 -8.56
CA GLU A 226 7.09 -14.48 -8.50
C GLU A 226 7.92 -13.51 -9.36
N SER A 227 7.39 -13.04 -10.48
CA SER A 227 8.09 -12.17 -11.43
C SER A 227 8.35 -10.77 -10.85
N ASN A 228 7.48 -10.30 -9.97
CA ASN A 228 7.56 -8.97 -9.36
C ASN A 228 8.18 -8.99 -7.95
N PHE A 229 8.53 -10.16 -7.41
CA PHE A 229 9.09 -10.29 -6.07
C PHE A 229 10.61 -10.08 -6.07
N SER A 230 11.10 -9.26 -5.16
CA SER A 230 12.53 -9.01 -4.94
C SER A 230 12.86 -8.97 -3.45
N TYR A 231 14.10 -9.34 -3.11
CA TYR A 231 14.61 -9.18 -1.76
C TYR A 231 14.72 -7.69 -1.34
N GLY A 232 14.69 -6.77 -2.30
CA GLY A 232 14.53 -5.33 -2.05
C GLY A 232 13.20 -5.00 -1.35
N TYR A 233 12.11 -5.65 -1.77
CA TYR A 233 10.83 -5.56 -1.06
C TYR A 233 10.96 -6.05 0.39
N VAL A 234 11.61 -7.19 0.63
CA VAL A 234 11.84 -7.74 1.98
C VAL A 234 12.60 -6.75 2.86
N MET A 235 13.62 -6.12 2.33
CA MET A 235 14.41 -5.10 3.04
C MET A 235 13.54 -3.90 3.44
N MET A 236 12.78 -3.34 2.49
CA MET A 236 11.92 -2.18 2.76
C MET A 236 10.79 -2.50 3.72
N HIS A 237 10.15 -3.67 3.59
CA HIS A 237 9.12 -4.14 4.48
C HIS A 237 9.65 -4.33 5.90
N THR A 238 10.81 -4.96 6.04
CA THR A 238 11.48 -5.11 7.35
C THR A 238 11.85 -3.76 7.95
N PHE A 239 12.39 -2.85 7.14
CA PHE A 239 12.71 -1.49 7.57
C PHE A 239 11.45 -0.76 8.07
N SER A 240 10.34 -0.87 7.36
CA SER A 240 9.06 -0.29 7.76
C SER A 240 8.62 -0.79 9.12
N HIS A 241 8.63 -2.12 9.35
CA HIS A 241 8.28 -2.70 10.64
C HIS A 241 9.17 -2.22 11.79
N MET A 242 10.48 -2.19 11.58
CA MET A 242 11.42 -1.70 12.59
C MET A 242 11.19 -0.21 12.89
N LEU A 243 10.90 0.58 11.84
CA LEU A 243 10.61 2.00 11.98
C LEU A 243 9.27 2.24 12.69
N MET A 244 8.23 1.46 12.36
CA MET A 244 6.92 1.54 13.03
C MET A 244 7.01 1.19 14.52
N ASN A 245 7.77 0.17 14.88
CA ASN A 245 8.04 -0.17 16.28
C ASN A 245 8.71 1.00 17.00
N GLN A 246 9.72 1.63 16.39
CA GLN A 246 10.41 2.78 16.96
C GLN A 246 9.53 4.02 17.05
N LEU A 247 8.71 4.29 16.02
CA LEU A 247 7.73 5.38 16.00
C LEU A 247 6.67 5.22 17.10
N SER A 248 6.21 3.99 17.35
CA SER A 248 5.27 3.70 18.45
C SER A 248 5.87 4.11 19.79
N ILE A 249 7.15 3.83 20.01
CA ILE A 249 7.87 4.19 21.26
C ILE A 249 8.02 5.73 21.36
N GLU A 250 8.45 6.40 20.31
CA GLU A 250 8.82 7.82 20.34
C GLU A 250 7.62 8.77 20.23
N CYS A 251 6.57 8.37 19.50
CA CYS A 251 5.36 9.18 19.32
C CYS A 251 4.23 8.82 20.27
N GLY A 252 4.27 7.62 20.90
CA GLY A 252 3.23 7.14 21.79
C GLY A 252 1.97 6.62 21.06
N TYR A 253 2.01 6.46 19.74
CA TYR A 253 0.93 5.78 19.00
C TYR A 253 0.91 4.30 19.33
N SER A 254 -0.29 3.72 19.46
CA SER A 254 -0.40 2.27 19.37
C SER A 254 0.07 1.80 17.99
N ILE A 255 0.81 0.71 17.92
CA ILE A 255 1.27 0.18 16.65
C ILE A 255 0.10 -0.20 15.71
N THR A 256 -1.09 -0.43 16.25
CA THR A 256 -2.31 -0.70 15.48
C THR A 256 -2.97 0.57 14.92
N GLU A 257 -2.55 1.76 15.37
CA GLU A 257 -3.05 3.05 14.87
C GLU A 257 -2.26 3.55 13.66
N ILE A 258 -1.11 2.94 13.39
CA ILE A 258 -0.27 3.23 12.23
C ILE A 258 -0.27 2.06 11.26
N LYS A 259 -0.24 2.35 9.97
CA LYS A 259 -0.14 1.39 8.87
C LYS A 259 1.02 1.72 7.97
N GLU A 260 1.44 0.70 7.25
CA GLU A 260 2.41 0.86 6.19
C GLU A 260 1.79 0.61 4.81
N ARG A 261 2.46 1.16 3.78
CA ARG A 261 2.25 0.81 2.39
C ARG A 261 3.60 0.79 1.69
N ILE A 262 3.89 -0.32 1.03
CA ILE A 262 5.16 -0.54 0.34
C ILE A 262 4.95 -0.36 -1.16
N TYR A 263 5.73 0.52 -1.76
CA TYR A 263 5.78 0.76 -3.20
C TYR A 263 7.06 0.13 -3.73
N PHE A 264 6.94 -1.03 -4.34
CA PHE A 264 8.07 -1.70 -4.98
C PHE A 264 7.65 -2.30 -6.32
N CYS A 265 8.25 -1.81 -7.39
CA CYS A 265 8.04 -2.35 -8.72
C CYS A 265 9.28 -2.08 -9.58
N GLU A 266 9.82 -3.12 -10.21
CA GLU A 266 10.99 -3.00 -11.09
C GLU A 266 10.65 -2.27 -12.39
N ALA A 267 9.50 -2.59 -13.00
CA ALA A 267 9.08 -1.99 -14.25
C ALA A 267 8.91 -0.47 -14.13
N ASN A 268 8.31 -0.01 -13.02
CA ASN A 268 8.03 1.39 -12.75
C ASN A 268 9.09 2.08 -11.88
N LYS A 269 10.22 1.40 -11.59
CA LYS A 269 11.33 1.94 -10.78
C LYS A 269 10.89 2.49 -9.42
N MET A 270 9.89 1.87 -8.79
CA MET A 270 9.40 2.26 -7.47
C MET A 270 10.18 1.57 -6.36
N ALA A 271 10.58 2.32 -5.32
CA ALA A 271 11.20 1.79 -4.10
C ALA A 271 10.93 2.69 -2.90
N GLY A 272 9.70 2.74 -2.40
CA GLY A 272 9.28 3.63 -1.34
C GLY A 272 8.43 2.98 -0.26
N VAL A 273 8.38 3.63 0.90
CA VAL A 273 7.59 3.22 2.06
C VAL A 273 6.79 4.41 2.55
N LEU A 274 5.49 4.25 2.69
CA LEU A 274 4.61 5.19 3.38
C LEU A 274 4.22 4.58 4.72
N ILE A 275 4.43 5.33 5.80
CA ILE A 275 3.90 5.02 7.14
C ILE A 275 2.91 6.12 7.51
N TYR A 276 1.69 5.73 7.87
CA TYR A 276 0.61 6.69 8.09
C TYR A 276 -0.33 6.26 9.22
N THR A 277 -1.03 7.23 9.81
CA THR A 277 -2.06 6.95 10.81
C THR A 277 -3.33 6.43 10.16
N ALA A 278 -3.92 5.40 10.72
CA ALA A 278 -5.05 4.67 10.17
C ALA A 278 -6.25 4.58 11.15
N SER A 279 -6.28 5.43 12.16
CA SER A 279 -7.37 5.50 13.13
C SER A 279 -8.08 6.85 13.07
N SER A 280 -9.41 6.83 13.02
CA SER A 280 -10.24 8.04 13.10
C SER A 280 -10.12 8.76 14.45
N ASP A 281 -9.78 8.03 15.50
CA ASP A 281 -9.68 8.56 16.87
C ASP A 281 -8.39 9.36 17.10
N SER A 282 -7.39 9.19 16.23
CA SER A 282 -6.13 9.95 16.28
C SER A 282 -6.25 11.38 15.76
N ALA A 283 -7.39 11.76 15.19
CA ALA A 283 -7.62 13.10 14.61
C ALA A 283 -7.41 14.27 15.60
N GLY A 284 -7.48 14.01 16.90
CA GLY A 284 -7.19 15.00 17.95
C GLY A 284 -5.70 15.24 18.24
N SER A 285 -4.79 14.41 17.72
CA SER A 285 -3.35 14.46 18.04
C SER A 285 -2.43 14.46 16.82
N LEU A 286 -2.94 14.89 15.64
CA LEU A 286 -2.15 14.99 14.42
C LEU A 286 -0.93 15.90 14.60
N GLY A 287 0.21 15.53 14.00
CA GLY A 287 1.49 16.27 14.07
C GLY A 287 2.62 15.49 14.74
N GLY A 288 2.31 14.40 15.45
CA GLY A 288 3.30 13.54 16.11
C GLY A 288 4.17 12.80 15.09
N LEU A 289 3.52 12.12 14.15
CA LEU A 289 4.20 11.31 13.13
C LEU A 289 4.98 12.19 12.14
N VAL A 290 4.33 13.24 11.60
CA VAL A 290 4.96 14.19 10.66
C VAL A 290 6.18 14.88 11.25
N ARG A 291 6.23 15.09 12.56
CA ARG A 291 7.40 15.67 13.21
C ARG A 291 8.64 14.81 13.07
N MET A 292 8.46 13.49 13.09
CA MET A 292 9.56 12.52 13.13
C MET A 292 10.38 12.45 11.84
N ILE A 293 9.85 12.92 10.70
CA ILE A 293 10.64 12.99 9.46
C ILE A 293 11.53 14.24 9.36
N LYS A 294 11.47 15.16 10.33
CA LYS A 294 12.37 16.31 10.34
C LYS A 294 13.82 15.87 10.65
N PRO A 295 14.84 16.58 10.10
CA PRO A 295 16.24 16.17 10.22
C PRO A 295 16.69 15.83 11.65
N ASN A 296 16.32 16.65 12.62
CA ASN A 296 16.72 16.48 14.03
C ASN A 296 16.15 15.22 14.71
N TYR A 297 15.13 14.59 14.13
CA TYR A 297 14.47 13.42 14.69
C TYR A 297 14.68 12.19 13.82
N PHE A 298 14.61 12.34 12.49
CA PHE A 298 14.61 11.23 11.56
C PHE A 298 15.90 10.41 11.60
N GLU A 299 17.05 11.07 11.71
CA GLU A 299 18.33 10.37 11.79
C GLU A 299 18.40 9.48 13.03
N SER A 300 18.07 10.02 14.20
CA SER A 300 18.04 9.25 15.45
C SER A 300 16.98 8.14 15.42
N LEU A 301 15.82 8.41 14.81
CA LEU A 301 14.75 7.43 14.63
C LEU A 301 15.24 6.21 13.81
N VAL A 302 15.89 6.46 12.68
CA VAL A 302 16.43 5.40 11.82
C VAL A 302 17.58 4.67 12.50
N GLU A 303 18.50 5.39 13.14
CA GLU A 303 19.62 4.78 13.87
C GLU A 303 19.12 3.88 15.02
N ASN A 304 18.14 4.33 15.80
CA ASN A 304 17.53 3.54 16.88
C ASN A 304 16.80 2.32 16.33
N ALA A 305 16.03 2.46 15.24
CA ALA A 305 15.33 1.35 14.61
C ALA A 305 16.32 0.26 14.14
N ILE A 306 17.43 0.64 13.49
CA ILE A 306 18.49 -0.29 13.06
C ILE A 306 19.22 -0.89 14.24
N MET A 307 19.49 -0.12 15.31
CA MET A 307 20.12 -0.62 16.53
C MET A 307 19.24 -1.68 17.19
N ASN A 308 17.93 -1.42 17.29
CA ASN A 308 16.98 -2.38 17.85
C ASN A 308 16.85 -3.65 16.99
N ALA A 309 17.01 -3.54 15.66
CA ALA A 309 17.02 -4.69 14.76
C ALA A 309 18.19 -5.67 15.05
N ARG A 310 19.28 -5.22 15.69
CA ARG A 310 20.44 -6.08 16.03
C ARG A 310 20.16 -7.08 17.13
N HIS A 311 19.10 -6.86 17.91
CA HIS A 311 18.82 -7.64 19.10
C HIS A 311 17.44 -8.32 19.05
N CYS A 312 17.44 -9.60 19.36
CA CYS A 312 16.21 -10.35 19.56
C CYS A 312 16.39 -11.28 20.76
N SER A 313 15.39 -11.36 21.64
CA SER A 313 15.43 -12.27 22.79
C SER A 313 15.49 -13.76 22.39
N HIS A 314 15.18 -14.08 21.13
CA HIS A 314 15.24 -15.44 20.58
C HIS A 314 16.52 -15.71 19.77
N ASP A 315 17.50 -14.82 19.79
CA ASP A 315 18.79 -15.09 19.15
C ASP A 315 19.59 -16.15 19.94
N PRO A 316 20.36 -17.00 19.27
CA PRO A 316 20.67 -17.00 17.83
C PRO A 316 19.60 -17.66 16.94
N ILE A 317 18.62 -18.36 17.49
CA ILE A 317 17.63 -19.14 16.73
C ILE A 317 16.88 -18.27 15.72
N CYS A 318 16.47 -17.07 16.13
CA CYS A 318 15.75 -16.16 15.23
C CYS A 318 16.68 -15.61 14.14
N LYS A 319 17.91 -15.22 14.48
CA LYS A 319 18.88 -14.63 13.54
C LYS A 319 19.32 -15.64 12.47
N GLU A 320 19.47 -16.92 12.84
CA GLU A 320 19.93 -17.99 11.96
C GLU A 320 18.78 -18.72 11.25
N SER A 321 17.53 -18.25 11.44
CA SER A 321 16.35 -18.92 10.87
C SER A 321 16.40 -18.94 9.36
N GLN A 322 16.16 -20.10 8.78
CA GLN A 322 16.01 -20.32 7.32
C GLN A 322 14.54 -20.27 6.87
N GLY A 323 13.63 -20.02 7.79
CA GLY A 323 12.20 -19.86 7.51
C GLY A 323 11.38 -20.06 8.77
N GLN A 324 10.61 -19.04 9.12
CA GLN A 324 9.65 -19.05 10.23
C GLN A 324 8.37 -18.30 9.85
N GLY A 325 7.40 -18.33 10.73
CA GLY A 325 6.07 -17.82 10.43
C GLY A 325 5.28 -18.73 9.50
N TYR A 326 4.18 -18.21 8.98
CA TYR A 326 3.31 -18.96 8.09
C TYR A 326 4.02 -19.27 6.76
N SER A 327 3.99 -20.51 6.32
CA SER A 327 4.67 -20.99 5.10
C SER A 327 6.17 -20.69 5.03
N ALA A 328 6.85 -20.46 6.17
CA ALA A 328 8.27 -20.12 6.22
C ALA A 328 8.65 -18.87 5.38
N LEU A 329 7.79 -17.85 5.36
CA LEU A 329 7.95 -16.63 4.58
C LEU A 329 8.67 -15.50 5.33
N CYS A 330 9.03 -15.72 6.60
CA CYS A 330 9.92 -14.83 7.36
C CYS A 330 11.25 -15.56 7.61
N LEU A 331 12.36 -14.85 7.45
CA LEU A 331 13.68 -15.35 7.81
C LEU A 331 14.05 -14.92 9.24
N ALA A 332 15.01 -14.02 9.42
CA ALA A 332 15.38 -13.53 10.77
C ALA A 332 14.36 -12.51 11.31
N ALA A 333 13.10 -12.91 11.49
CA ALA A 333 12.03 -12.04 11.99
C ALA A 333 11.00 -12.82 12.78
N CYS A 334 10.74 -12.43 14.02
CA CYS A 334 9.74 -13.05 14.90
C CYS A 334 8.97 -12.01 15.71
N HIS A 335 7.97 -12.45 16.48
CA HIS A 335 7.14 -11.56 17.32
C HIS A 335 7.94 -10.77 18.37
N ALA A 336 9.13 -11.25 18.76
CA ALA A 336 9.96 -10.55 19.72
C ALA A 336 10.84 -9.44 19.10
N CYS A 337 10.92 -9.33 17.76
CA CYS A 337 11.79 -8.35 17.10
C CYS A 337 11.11 -7.54 16.00
N ALA A 338 10.67 -8.17 14.91
CA ALA A 338 10.29 -7.45 13.69
C ALA A 338 8.81 -7.59 13.31
N MET A 339 8.09 -8.58 13.84
CA MET A 339 6.66 -8.70 13.52
C MET A 339 5.84 -7.64 14.27
N ILE A 340 4.92 -7.03 13.56
CA ILE A 340 3.90 -6.12 14.08
C ILE A 340 2.52 -6.79 14.02
N PRO A 341 1.48 -6.24 14.66
CA PRO A 341 0.12 -6.74 14.51
C PRO A 341 -0.29 -6.80 13.04
N GLU A 342 -0.91 -7.89 12.62
CA GLU A 342 -1.23 -8.16 11.23
C GLU A 342 -2.10 -7.07 10.58
N LEU A 343 -2.96 -6.41 11.33
CA LEU A 343 -3.81 -5.31 10.85
C LEU A 343 -3.02 -4.06 10.45
N ALA A 344 -1.79 -3.91 10.93
CA ALA A 344 -0.91 -2.80 10.61
C ALA A 344 0.01 -3.11 9.42
N CYS A 345 0.22 -4.40 9.10
CA CYS A 345 1.11 -4.89 8.06
C CYS A 345 0.42 -4.91 6.69
N CYS A 346 1.13 -4.51 5.64
CA CYS A 346 0.64 -4.56 4.27
C CYS A 346 0.46 -6.00 3.74
N SER A 347 1.15 -6.98 4.32
CA SER A 347 1.02 -8.41 3.97
C SER A 347 -0.08 -9.13 4.76
N TYR A 348 -1.07 -8.37 5.29
CA TYR A 348 -2.23 -8.97 5.96
C TYR A 348 -2.91 -10.05 5.07
N PRO A 349 -3.34 -11.20 5.59
CA PRO A 349 -3.45 -11.55 7.02
C PRO A 349 -2.26 -12.29 7.61
N SER A 350 -1.17 -12.49 6.91
CA SER A 350 -0.13 -13.44 7.31
C SER A 350 1.23 -12.84 7.67
N THR A 351 1.39 -11.53 7.84
CA THR A 351 2.69 -10.89 8.10
C THR A 351 3.88 -11.71 7.58
N SER A 352 4.32 -11.45 6.36
CA SER A 352 5.27 -12.29 5.61
C SER A 352 6.40 -11.44 5.04
N PHE A 353 7.45 -12.10 4.55
CA PHE A 353 8.54 -11.44 3.84
C PHE A 353 9.33 -10.45 4.69
N LEU A 354 9.75 -10.90 5.89
CA LEU A 354 10.59 -10.13 6.80
C LEU A 354 11.93 -10.82 7.01
N ASP A 355 13.00 -10.03 7.02
CA ASP A 355 14.35 -10.47 7.38
C ASP A 355 15.16 -9.29 7.94
N ARG A 356 15.36 -9.22 9.26
CA ARG A 356 16.17 -8.14 9.86
C ARG A 356 17.66 -8.20 9.46
N ASN A 357 18.16 -9.35 8.98
CA ASN A 357 19.50 -9.45 8.45
C ASN A 357 19.70 -8.60 7.17
N ALA A 358 18.62 -8.25 6.48
CA ALA A 358 18.66 -7.28 5.38
C ALA A 358 19.11 -5.88 5.83
N LEU A 359 18.86 -5.53 7.11
CA LEU A 359 19.18 -4.21 7.68
C LEU A 359 20.51 -4.18 8.42
N ILE A 360 20.87 -5.28 9.07
CA ILE A 360 22.02 -5.34 9.98
C ILE A 360 23.21 -6.14 9.44
N GLY A 361 23.01 -6.82 8.32
CA GLY A 361 23.99 -7.80 7.79
C GLY A 361 23.94 -9.14 8.54
N ASP A 362 24.69 -10.10 8.01
CA ASP A 362 24.81 -11.47 8.58
C ASP A 362 25.95 -11.59 9.61
N GLU A 363 26.45 -10.47 10.18
CA GLU A 363 27.54 -10.47 11.18
C GLU A 363 27.12 -11.05 12.53
#